data_1b0b1932258305c2360cf2fbdc231637
#
_entry.id   1b0b1932258305c2360cf2fbdc231637
#
_cell.length_a   1.000
_cell.length_b   1.000
_cell.length_c   1.000
_cell.angle_alpha   90.00
_cell.angle_beta   90.00
_cell.angle_gamma   90.00
#
_symmetry.space_group_name_H-M   'P 1'
#
loop_
_entity.id
_entity.type
_entity.pdbx_description
1 polymer ?
#
loop_
_entity_poly.entity_id
_entity_poly.type
_entity_poly.pdbx_seq_one_letter_code
_entity_poly.pdbx_strand_id
1 'polypeptide(L)'
;EIDAPFTEDLCGSCTACIDACPTDALGSYKIDARKCISYSTIEYRGDFENRSENLDGWIYGCDICQTVCPWNKKFSVKTNMDEFKPRKEILDFTNEDWQNLDKKSFQKLFKNSAVKRTKHV
;
A
#
# COMPACT_ATOMS: atom_id res chain seq x y z
N GLU A 1 -2.64 25.78 17.23
CA GLU A 1 -1.32 26.22 16.74
C GLU A 1 -1.04 25.48 15.45
N ILE A 2 -0.59 26.17 14.40
CA ILE A 2 -0.30 25.54 13.11
C ILE A 2 1.21 25.41 13.02
N ASP A 3 1.68 24.17 12.80
CA ASP A 3 3.12 23.91 12.64
C ASP A 3 3.64 24.53 11.34
N ALA A 4 4.87 25.01 11.36
CA ALA A 4 5.54 25.47 10.16
C ALA A 4 5.84 24.28 9.22
N PRO A 5 5.68 24.45 7.90
CA PRO A 5 5.97 23.39 6.96
C PRO A 5 7.48 23.05 6.96
N PHE A 6 7.78 21.76 6.92
CA PHE A 6 9.14 21.28 6.72
C PHE A 6 9.56 21.55 5.27
N THR A 7 10.63 22.29 5.08
CA THR A 7 11.04 22.78 3.74
C THR A 7 12.37 22.17 3.23
N GLU A 8 13.04 21.36 4.06
CA GLU A 8 14.31 20.75 3.65
C GLU A 8 14.09 19.54 2.73
N ASP A 9 14.89 19.47 1.66
CA ASP A 9 14.96 18.31 0.80
C ASP A 9 15.97 17.29 1.34
N LEU A 10 15.47 16.21 1.90
CA LEU A 10 16.28 15.13 2.45
C LEU A 10 16.54 13.98 1.47
N CYS A 11 15.90 13.97 0.29
CA CYS A 11 16.10 12.93 -0.72
C CYS A 11 17.39 13.14 -1.52
N GLY A 12 17.74 14.39 -1.86
CA GLY A 12 18.91 14.73 -2.65
C GLY A 12 18.98 13.92 -3.95
N SER A 13 20.11 13.24 -4.19
CA SER A 13 20.33 12.39 -5.36
C SER A 13 19.87 10.94 -5.21
N CYS A 14 19.20 10.60 -4.12
CA CYS A 14 18.76 9.20 -3.87
C CYS A 14 17.60 8.81 -4.80
N THR A 15 17.73 7.66 -5.47
CA THR A 15 16.72 7.10 -6.38
C THR A 15 16.16 5.76 -5.91
N ALA A 16 16.47 5.29 -4.71
CA ALA A 16 16.16 3.95 -4.25
C ALA A 16 14.67 3.56 -4.39
N CYS A 17 13.75 4.47 -4.13
CA CYS A 17 12.32 4.22 -4.29
C CYS A 17 11.86 4.19 -5.75
N ILE A 18 12.53 4.95 -6.64
CA ILE A 18 12.27 4.97 -8.07
C ILE A 18 12.72 3.64 -8.66
N ASP A 19 13.95 3.22 -8.36
CA ASP A 19 14.58 2.02 -8.90
C ASP A 19 13.88 0.72 -8.43
N ALA A 20 13.28 0.76 -7.23
CA ALA A 20 12.57 -0.39 -6.66
C ALA A 20 11.11 -0.47 -7.05
N CYS A 21 10.54 0.54 -7.74
CA CYS A 21 9.13 0.54 -8.09
C CYS A 21 8.83 -0.49 -9.20
N PRO A 22 8.05 -1.55 -8.95
CA PRO A 22 7.87 -2.64 -9.93
C PRO A 22 7.02 -2.24 -11.15
N THR A 23 6.38 -1.08 -11.09
CA THR A 23 5.47 -0.57 -12.14
C THR A 23 5.95 0.75 -12.76
N ASP A 24 7.15 1.19 -12.45
CA ASP A 24 7.69 2.49 -12.90
C ASP A 24 6.73 3.67 -12.64
N ALA A 25 6.02 3.60 -11.51
CA ALA A 25 5.08 4.64 -11.13
C ALA A 25 5.76 5.91 -10.60
N LEU A 26 6.99 5.78 -10.08
CA LEU A 26 7.72 6.86 -9.44
C LEU A 26 8.71 7.52 -10.39
N GLY A 27 8.80 8.84 -10.28
CA GLY A 27 9.85 9.65 -10.87
C GLY A 27 10.33 10.68 -9.85
N SER A 28 11.32 11.51 -10.22
CA SER A 28 11.83 12.55 -9.32
C SER A 28 10.70 13.49 -8.90
N TYR A 29 10.36 13.48 -7.61
CA TYR A 29 9.30 14.29 -6.97
C TYR A 29 7.90 14.16 -7.60
N LYS A 30 7.61 13.06 -8.27
CA LYS A 30 6.30 12.81 -8.88
C LYS A 30 5.95 11.33 -8.89
N ILE A 31 4.64 11.07 -8.92
CA ILE A 31 4.07 9.73 -9.07
C ILE A 31 3.00 9.74 -10.17
N ASP A 32 3.03 8.74 -11.04
CA ASP A 32 1.90 8.43 -11.91
C ASP A 32 0.98 7.45 -11.18
N ALA A 33 -0.09 7.96 -10.59
CA ALA A 33 -1.04 7.16 -9.84
C ALA A 33 -1.67 6.04 -10.68
N ARG A 34 -1.78 6.22 -12.01
CA ARG A 34 -2.34 5.20 -12.91
C ARG A 34 -1.51 3.91 -12.95
N LYS A 35 -0.22 4.02 -12.62
CA LYS A 35 0.71 2.88 -12.54
C LYS A 35 0.92 2.37 -11.12
N CYS A 36 0.54 3.13 -10.10
CA CYS A 36 0.83 2.81 -8.71
C CYS A 36 -0.05 1.66 -8.20
N ILE A 37 0.57 0.59 -7.69
CA ILE A 37 -0.14 -0.55 -7.09
C ILE A 37 -1.03 -0.11 -5.93
N SER A 38 -0.56 0.81 -5.07
CA SER A 38 -1.35 1.33 -3.96
C SER A 38 -2.61 2.04 -4.45
N TYR A 39 -2.51 2.90 -5.47
CA TYR A 39 -3.69 3.50 -6.08
C TYR A 39 -4.63 2.44 -6.66
N SER A 40 -4.09 1.47 -7.37
CA SER A 40 -4.87 0.41 -8.01
C SER A 40 -5.67 -0.40 -7.00
N THR A 41 -5.06 -0.75 -5.87
CA THR A 41 -5.67 -1.63 -4.86
C THR A 41 -6.54 -0.89 -3.83
N ILE A 42 -6.37 0.43 -3.66
CA ILE A 42 -7.11 1.22 -2.66
C ILE A 42 -8.14 2.14 -3.29
N GLU A 43 -7.75 2.93 -4.30
CA GLU A 43 -8.56 4.05 -4.81
C GLU A 43 -9.30 3.74 -6.10
N TYR A 44 -8.74 2.87 -6.95
CA TYR A 44 -9.33 2.55 -8.24
C TYR A 44 -10.71 1.88 -8.08
N ARG A 45 -11.68 2.30 -8.93
CA ARG A 45 -13.08 1.84 -8.88
C ARG A 45 -13.57 1.24 -10.19
N GLY A 46 -12.73 1.17 -11.20
CA GLY A 46 -13.01 0.52 -12.49
C GLY A 46 -12.79 -1.00 -12.47
N ASP A 47 -12.86 -1.63 -13.62
CA ASP A 47 -12.63 -3.06 -13.78
C ASP A 47 -11.14 -3.36 -13.87
N PHE A 48 -10.67 -4.31 -13.07
CA PHE A 48 -9.26 -4.72 -13.05
C PHE A 48 -8.82 -5.40 -14.34
N GLU A 49 -9.73 -6.04 -15.07
CA GLU A 49 -9.45 -6.65 -16.38
C GLU A 49 -8.86 -5.66 -17.41
N ASN A 50 -9.16 -4.38 -17.24
CA ASN A 50 -8.65 -3.30 -18.08
C ASN A 50 -7.32 -2.70 -17.57
N ARG A 51 -6.73 -3.24 -16.51
CA ARG A 51 -5.46 -2.80 -15.97
C ARG A 51 -4.37 -3.79 -16.29
N SER A 52 -3.30 -3.29 -16.89
CA SER A 52 -2.15 -4.08 -17.32
C SER A 52 -1.09 -4.27 -16.22
N GLU A 53 -1.28 -3.63 -15.07
CA GLU A 53 -0.27 -3.67 -14.02
C GLU A 53 -0.26 -5.03 -13.32
N ASN A 54 0.92 -5.60 -13.22
CA ASN A 54 1.16 -6.68 -12.30
C ASN A 54 1.10 -6.13 -10.87
N LEU A 55 0.16 -6.62 -10.06
CA LEU A 55 0.03 -6.21 -8.66
C LEU A 55 1.08 -6.86 -7.76
N ASP A 56 1.97 -7.70 -8.28
CA ASP A 56 3.08 -8.33 -7.57
C ASP A 56 2.66 -9.02 -6.25
N GLY A 57 1.46 -9.59 -6.23
CA GLY A 57 0.88 -10.25 -5.05
C GLY A 57 0.29 -9.30 -4.00
N TRP A 58 0.29 -7.99 -4.22
CA TRP A 58 -0.32 -7.03 -3.30
C TRP A 58 -1.85 -7.03 -3.42
N ILE A 59 -2.52 -7.23 -2.29
CA ILE A 59 -3.99 -7.22 -2.20
C ILE A 59 -4.51 -5.84 -1.81
N TYR A 60 -3.80 -5.15 -0.91
CA TYR A 60 -4.19 -3.84 -0.41
C TYR A 60 -2.96 -2.99 -0.06
N GLY A 61 -2.79 -1.88 -0.77
CA GLY A 61 -1.62 -1.02 -0.63
C GLY A 61 -0.37 -1.58 -1.33
N CYS A 62 0.72 -0.86 -1.21
CA CYS A 62 2.06 -1.28 -1.63
C CYS A 62 3.07 -0.38 -0.92
N ASP A 63 3.96 -0.96 -0.16
CA ASP A 63 4.95 -0.24 0.65
C ASP A 63 6.39 -0.40 0.15
N ILE A 64 6.60 -0.90 -1.08
CA ILE A 64 7.95 -1.14 -1.61
C ILE A 64 8.80 0.13 -1.55
N CYS A 65 8.28 1.27 -2.02
CA CYS A 65 9.00 2.54 -2.00
C CYS A 65 9.32 3.03 -0.57
N GLN A 66 8.45 2.74 0.40
CA GLN A 66 8.67 3.07 1.80
C GLN A 66 9.72 2.15 2.45
N THR A 67 9.66 0.86 2.10
CA THR A 67 10.55 -0.17 2.66
C THR A 67 12.01 0.03 2.24
N VAL A 68 12.24 0.47 0.99
CA VAL A 68 13.61 0.69 0.50
C VAL A 68 14.19 2.04 0.90
N CYS A 69 13.36 2.97 1.36
CA CYS A 69 13.78 4.33 1.71
C CYS A 69 14.83 4.33 2.83
N PRO A 70 16.04 4.89 2.61
CA PRO A 70 17.08 4.96 3.65
C PRO A 70 16.63 5.70 4.91
N TRP A 71 15.80 6.74 4.74
CA TRP A 71 15.25 7.51 5.86
C TRP A 71 14.30 6.68 6.69
N ASN A 72 13.39 5.94 6.07
CA ASN A 72 12.49 5.04 6.81
C ASN A 72 13.26 3.95 7.53
N LYS A 73 14.24 3.33 6.87
CA LYS A 73 15.09 2.30 7.50
C LYS A 73 15.82 2.81 8.75
N LYS A 74 16.27 4.07 8.71
CA LYS A 74 17.07 4.65 9.79
C LYS A 74 16.22 5.23 10.93
N PHE A 75 15.09 5.84 10.61
CA PHE A 75 14.35 6.68 11.57
C PHE A 75 12.94 6.18 11.90
N SER A 76 12.44 5.12 11.25
CA SER A 76 11.15 4.58 11.62
C SER A 76 11.15 3.99 13.03
N VAL A 77 10.10 4.27 13.77
CA VAL A 77 9.88 3.75 15.12
C VAL A 77 8.63 2.88 15.10
N LYS A 78 8.69 1.72 15.76
CA LYS A 78 7.52 0.85 15.90
C LYS A 78 6.44 1.56 16.71
N THR A 79 5.21 1.53 16.21
CA THR A 79 4.06 2.05 16.95
C THR A 79 3.69 1.15 18.13
N ASN A 80 3.27 1.75 19.23
CA ASN A 80 2.69 1.06 20.38
C ASN A 80 1.16 1.02 20.34
N MET A 81 0.54 1.59 19.32
CA MET A 81 -0.92 1.64 19.18
C MET A 81 -1.47 0.29 18.73
N ASP A 82 -2.36 -0.29 19.53
CA ASP A 82 -2.95 -1.61 19.24
C ASP A 82 -3.81 -1.61 17.98
N GLU A 83 -4.37 -0.47 17.61
CA GLU A 83 -5.19 -0.29 16.42
C GLU A 83 -4.43 -0.52 15.11
N PHE A 84 -3.10 -0.37 15.12
CA PHE A 84 -2.22 -0.63 13.98
C PHE A 84 -1.64 -2.05 13.94
N LYS A 85 -1.96 -2.87 14.95
CA LYS A 85 -1.54 -4.27 14.92
C LYS A 85 -2.34 -5.03 13.86
N PRO A 86 -1.68 -5.94 13.10
CA PRO A 86 -2.39 -6.78 12.13
C PRO A 86 -3.41 -7.66 12.83
N ARG A 87 -4.53 -7.90 12.17
CA ARG A 87 -5.54 -8.86 12.66
C ARG A 87 -4.98 -10.26 12.56
N LYS A 88 -5.06 -11.01 13.65
CA LYS A 88 -4.52 -12.37 13.70
C LYS A 88 -5.12 -13.28 12.64
N GLU A 89 -6.41 -13.11 12.36
CA GLU A 89 -7.16 -13.93 11.41
C GLU A 89 -6.62 -13.88 9.99
N ILE A 90 -5.94 -12.79 9.60
CA ILE A 90 -5.38 -12.63 8.24
C ILE A 90 -3.90 -12.95 8.14
N LEU A 91 -3.20 -13.10 9.27
CA LEU A 91 -1.76 -13.39 9.25
C LEU A 91 -1.44 -14.77 8.68
N ASP A 92 -2.37 -15.71 8.84
CA ASP A 92 -2.21 -17.10 8.42
C ASP A 92 -2.94 -17.40 7.10
N PHE A 93 -3.51 -16.38 6.43
CA PHE A 93 -4.21 -16.58 5.15
C PHE A 93 -3.25 -17.02 4.06
N THR A 94 -3.60 -18.12 3.42
CA THR A 94 -2.97 -18.60 2.20
C THR A 94 -3.57 -17.92 0.97
N ASN A 95 -2.95 -18.09 -0.19
CA ASN A 95 -3.53 -17.61 -1.47
C ASN A 95 -4.90 -18.25 -1.74
N GLU A 96 -5.11 -19.50 -1.31
CA GLU A 96 -6.39 -20.19 -1.46
C GLU A 96 -7.46 -19.58 -0.56
N ASP A 97 -7.13 -19.18 0.67
CA ASP A 97 -8.05 -18.48 1.57
C ASP A 97 -8.51 -17.14 0.99
N TRP A 98 -7.59 -16.40 0.37
CA TRP A 98 -7.94 -15.16 -0.32
C TRP A 98 -8.85 -15.38 -1.52
N GLN A 99 -8.59 -16.40 -2.36
CA GLN A 99 -9.38 -16.71 -3.55
C GLN A 99 -10.78 -17.22 -3.21
N ASN A 100 -10.94 -17.91 -2.08
CA ASN A 100 -12.21 -18.48 -1.64
C ASN A 100 -13.00 -17.55 -0.71
N LEU A 101 -12.50 -16.35 -0.43
CA LEU A 101 -13.14 -15.41 0.48
C LEU A 101 -14.39 -14.80 -0.15
N ASP A 102 -15.57 -15.29 0.24
CA ASP A 102 -16.84 -14.76 -0.24
C ASP A 102 -17.14 -13.35 0.30
N LYS A 103 -18.02 -12.64 -0.38
CA LYS A 103 -18.39 -11.26 -0.04
C LYS A 103 -18.87 -11.08 1.39
N LYS A 104 -19.62 -12.04 1.94
CA LYS A 104 -20.17 -11.95 3.31
C LYS A 104 -19.07 -12.11 4.34
N SER A 105 -18.21 -13.10 4.14
CA SER A 105 -17.03 -13.36 4.98
C SER A 105 -16.05 -12.19 4.92
N PHE A 106 -15.80 -11.64 3.74
CA PHE A 106 -14.98 -10.43 3.56
C PHE A 106 -15.56 -9.23 4.35
N GLN A 107 -16.85 -8.96 4.22
CA GLN A 107 -17.48 -7.84 4.93
C GLN A 107 -17.44 -8.00 6.46
N LYS A 108 -17.53 -9.24 6.95
CA LYS A 108 -17.40 -9.55 8.38
C LYS A 108 -15.96 -9.38 8.85
N LEU A 109 -15.00 -9.96 8.12
CA LEU A 109 -13.57 -9.93 8.44
C LEU A 109 -13.03 -8.49 8.47
N PHE A 110 -13.39 -7.68 7.49
CA PHE A 110 -12.93 -6.30 7.37
C PHE A 110 -13.90 -5.25 7.91
N LYS A 111 -14.83 -5.66 8.77
CA LYS A 111 -15.70 -4.70 9.48
C LYS A 111 -14.84 -3.69 10.24
N ASN A 112 -15.14 -2.40 10.08
CA ASN A 112 -14.40 -1.28 10.67
C ASN A 112 -12.94 -1.13 10.17
N SER A 113 -12.63 -1.69 9.00
CA SER A 113 -11.35 -1.52 8.33
C SER A 113 -11.52 -0.74 7.03
N ALA A 114 -10.47 0.00 6.63
CA ALA A 114 -10.44 0.69 5.34
C ALA A 114 -10.52 -0.28 4.15
N VAL A 115 -9.99 -1.50 4.30
CA VAL A 115 -10.03 -2.58 3.31
C VAL A 115 -11.46 -2.90 2.86
N LYS A 116 -12.46 -2.75 3.74
CA LYS A 116 -13.88 -2.96 3.39
C LYS A 116 -14.38 -2.11 2.22
N ARG A 117 -13.69 -1.02 1.92
CA ARG A 117 -14.07 -0.10 0.83
C ARG A 117 -13.59 -0.56 -0.53
N THR A 118 -12.68 -1.51 -0.60
CA THR A 118 -12.20 -2.06 -1.87
C THR A 118 -13.30 -2.87 -2.55
N LYS A 119 -13.38 -2.78 -3.89
CA LYS A 119 -14.40 -3.51 -4.67
C LYS A 119 -13.95 -4.92 -5.08
N HIS A 120 -12.72 -5.27 -4.81
CA HIS A 120 -12.01 -6.32 -5.53
C HIS A 120 -11.62 -7.50 -4.62
N VAL A 121 -12.56 -7.89 -3.77
CA VAL A 121 -12.50 -9.18 -3.08
C VAL A 121 -13.84 -9.87 -3.18
#